data_6c372cf36f2e9b20f5b40cc1ff345d27
#
_entry.id   6c372cf36f2e9b20f5b40cc1ff345d27
#
_cell.length_a   1.000
_cell.length_b   1.000
_cell.length_c   1.000
_cell.angle_alpha   90.00
_cell.angle_beta   90.00
_cell.angle_gamma   90.00
#
_symmetry.space_group_name_H-M   'P 1'
#
loop_
_entity.id
_entity.type
_entity.pdbx_description
1 polymer ?
#
loop_
_entity_poly.entity_id
_entity_poly.type
_entity_poly.pdbx_seq_one_letter_code
_entity_poly.pdbx_strand_id
1 'polypeptide(L)'
;MKNLYIYTNPDKCFTGENINIVKLQIDNSIELGWDRKDILLYTNFEYEYNGVKSIIVDEIDIDWDRTSNKIFVIKDLMHKGLLVEGELYWYHDFDAYQNDIITAEELGLNNTTPIGLTGYGYKPQINGGGFFFINNDSSRDVFDQWCKQTLEIVRTRADEKTMTDMTMRPIKWGDKTIKPNNTIAWVEGDGSLTGTGYNLLNITYNFGQRCPQLCYNNADKPLKVLHFHPHYEFYTYKGHKNIDIMRGKNKYNVPMMSERLSKLFAKYGY
;
A
#
# COMPACT_ATOMS: atom_id res chain seq x y z
N MET A 1 -6.74 11.01 -9.77
CA MET A 1 -6.20 9.85 -9.01
C MET A 1 -7.34 8.95 -8.57
N LYS A 2 -7.16 7.63 -8.60
CA LYS A 2 -8.15 6.63 -8.16
C LYS A 2 -7.66 5.91 -6.91
N ASN A 3 -8.56 5.64 -5.98
CA ASN A 3 -8.29 4.86 -4.77
C ASN A 3 -8.67 3.40 -5.03
N LEU A 4 -7.70 2.49 -4.97
CA LEU A 4 -7.82 1.12 -5.46
C LEU A 4 -7.72 0.11 -4.32
N TYR A 5 -8.79 -0.66 -4.10
CA TYR A 5 -8.86 -1.77 -3.16
C TYR A 5 -9.05 -3.08 -3.90
N ILE A 6 -8.33 -4.10 -3.48
CA ILE A 6 -8.48 -5.46 -4.00
C ILE A 6 -8.69 -6.42 -2.83
N TYR A 7 -9.74 -7.20 -2.89
CA TYR A 7 -10.01 -8.26 -1.94
C TYR A 7 -10.65 -9.46 -2.64
N THR A 8 -9.91 -10.53 -2.75
CA THR A 8 -10.42 -11.81 -3.25
C THR A 8 -10.46 -12.84 -2.13
N ASN A 9 -11.51 -13.65 -2.09
CA ASN A 9 -11.70 -14.67 -1.07
C ASN A 9 -12.42 -15.88 -1.68
N PRO A 10 -11.91 -17.12 -1.50
CA PRO A 10 -12.59 -18.34 -1.94
C PRO A 10 -14.04 -18.45 -1.46
N ASP A 11 -14.32 -17.98 -0.23
CA ASP A 11 -15.67 -18.00 0.36
C ASP A 11 -16.62 -16.93 -0.26
N LYS A 12 -16.12 -16.12 -1.20
CA LYS A 12 -16.87 -15.06 -1.89
C LYS A 12 -17.63 -14.11 -0.95
N CYS A 13 -16.96 -13.70 0.12
CA CYS A 13 -17.47 -12.71 1.07
C CYS A 13 -16.32 -12.07 1.86
N PHE A 14 -16.59 -10.93 2.50
CA PHE A 14 -15.69 -10.40 3.53
C PHE A 14 -15.80 -11.24 4.79
N THR A 15 -14.66 -11.60 5.38
CA THR A 15 -14.60 -12.42 6.59
C THR A 15 -13.87 -11.71 7.73
N GLY A 16 -14.19 -12.07 8.96
CA GLY A 16 -13.54 -11.56 10.16
C GLY A 16 -13.59 -10.03 10.27
N GLU A 17 -12.47 -9.41 10.56
CA GLU A 17 -12.36 -7.95 10.68
C GLU A 17 -12.66 -7.21 9.37
N ASN A 18 -12.44 -7.84 8.22
CA ASN A 18 -12.63 -7.20 6.93
C ASN A 18 -14.08 -6.75 6.67
N ILE A 19 -15.07 -7.35 7.35
CA ILE A 19 -16.47 -6.92 7.29
C ILE A 19 -16.65 -5.46 7.73
N ASN A 20 -15.93 -5.04 8.78
CA ASN A 20 -15.97 -3.67 9.29
C ASN A 20 -14.92 -2.79 8.63
N ILE A 21 -13.74 -3.34 8.33
CA ILE A 21 -12.63 -2.59 7.75
C ILE A 21 -12.99 -2.08 6.35
N VAL A 22 -13.67 -2.86 5.50
CA VAL A 22 -14.10 -2.37 4.17
C VAL A 22 -15.02 -1.16 4.28
N LYS A 23 -15.96 -1.17 5.23
CA LYS A 23 -16.87 -0.04 5.47
C LYS A 23 -16.12 1.17 6.00
N LEU A 24 -15.21 0.95 6.95
CA LEU A 24 -14.34 2.00 7.50
C LEU A 24 -13.51 2.64 6.38
N GLN A 25 -12.90 1.86 5.50
CA GLN A 25 -12.08 2.37 4.39
C GLN A 25 -12.92 3.20 3.40
N ILE A 26 -14.11 2.74 3.03
CA ILE A 26 -15.01 3.49 2.14
C ILE A 26 -15.44 4.80 2.80
N ASP A 27 -15.91 4.76 4.05
CA ASP A 27 -16.30 5.97 4.78
C ASP A 27 -15.12 6.93 4.96
N ASN A 28 -13.92 6.40 5.27
CA ASN A 28 -12.70 7.17 5.39
C ASN A 28 -12.35 7.94 4.09
N SER A 29 -12.46 7.26 2.96
CA SER A 29 -12.22 7.87 1.65
C SER A 29 -13.23 8.97 1.36
N ILE A 30 -14.52 8.71 1.60
CA ILE A 30 -15.58 9.71 1.38
C ILE A 30 -15.38 10.94 2.30
N GLU A 31 -15.06 10.74 3.58
CA GLU A 31 -14.77 11.83 4.52
C GLU A 31 -13.54 12.66 4.12
N LEU A 32 -12.59 12.08 3.41
CA LEU A 32 -11.41 12.76 2.85
C LEU A 32 -11.67 13.43 1.50
N GLY A 33 -12.90 13.36 0.99
CA GLY A 33 -13.32 14.05 -0.22
C GLY A 33 -13.16 13.25 -1.51
N TRP A 34 -12.92 11.94 -1.45
CA TRP A 34 -12.94 11.11 -2.65
C TRP A 34 -14.35 11.01 -3.23
N ASP A 35 -14.48 11.25 -4.53
CA ASP A 35 -15.70 10.90 -5.25
C ASP A 35 -15.91 9.38 -5.22
N ARG A 36 -17.16 8.91 -5.03
CA ARG A 36 -17.48 7.48 -5.01
C ARG A 36 -17.04 6.73 -6.27
N LYS A 37 -17.10 7.38 -7.44
CA LYS A 37 -16.62 6.84 -8.73
C LYS A 37 -15.10 6.64 -8.80
N ASP A 38 -14.35 7.28 -7.89
CA ASP A 38 -12.90 7.20 -7.80
C ASP A 38 -12.43 6.23 -6.70
N ILE A 39 -13.38 5.64 -5.96
CA ILE A 39 -13.15 4.57 -4.99
C ILE A 39 -13.45 3.24 -5.70
N LEU A 40 -12.40 2.53 -6.11
CA LEU A 40 -12.50 1.31 -6.90
C LEU A 40 -12.28 0.10 -6.00
N LEU A 41 -13.34 -0.64 -5.75
CA LEU A 41 -13.31 -1.87 -4.96
C LEU A 41 -13.41 -3.08 -5.90
N TYR A 42 -12.33 -3.83 -6.05
CA TYR A 42 -12.29 -5.06 -6.84
C TYR A 42 -12.39 -6.30 -5.93
N THR A 43 -13.38 -7.13 -6.21
CA THR A 43 -13.63 -8.38 -5.45
C THR A 43 -14.02 -9.51 -6.40
N ASN A 44 -13.93 -10.76 -5.95
CA ASN A 44 -14.49 -11.92 -6.68
C ASN A 44 -15.94 -12.25 -6.27
N PHE A 45 -16.65 -11.28 -5.64
CA PHE A 45 -18.05 -11.38 -5.22
C PHE A 45 -18.72 -10.00 -5.25
N GLU A 46 -20.05 -10.00 -5.32
CA GLU A 46 -20.84 -8.77 -5.29
C GLU A 46 -20.84 -8.14 -3.90
N TYR A 47 -20.59 -6.84 -3.84
CA TYR A 47 -20.66 -6.05 -2.61
C TYR A 47 -21.05 -4.61 -2.94
N GLU A 48 -21.83 -4.01 -2.04
CA GLU A 48 -22.17 -2.58 -2.12
C GLU A 48 -22.23 -1.99 -0.70
N TYR A 49 -21.59 -0.84 -0.54
CA TYR A 49 -21.68 -0.05 0.67
C TYR A 49 -21.53 1.44 0.37
N ASN A 50 -22.42 2.26 0.91
CA ASN A 50 -22.41 3.74 0.83
C ASN A 50 -22.24 4.28 -0.61
N GLY A 51 -22.85 3.57 -1.59
CA GLY A 51 -22.80 3.92 -3.02
C GLY A 51 -21.52 3.52 -3.75
N VAL A 52 -20.62 2.80 -3.08
CA VAL A 52 -19.47 2.14 -3.70
C VAL A 52 -19.85 0.68 -3.96
N LYS A 53 -19.80 0.28 -5.24
CA LYS A 53 -20.07 -1.10 -5.68
C LYS A 53 -18.77 -1.79 -6.05
N SER A 54 -18.69 -3.07 -5.73
CA SER A 54 -17.56 -3.88 -6.18
C SER A 54 -17.59 -4.10 -7.70
N ILE A 55 -16.40 -4.11 -8.28
CA ILE A 55 -16.14 -4.54 -9.65
C ILE A 55 -15.64 -5.98 -9.56
N ILE A 56 -16.32 -6.90 -10.25
CA ILE A 56 -16.01 -8.32 -10.15
C ILE A 56 -14.75 -8.64 -10.95
N VAL A 57 -13.82 -9.32 -10.31
CA VAL A 57 -12.60 -9.87 -10.92
C VAL A 57 -12.52 -11.37 -10.70
N ASP A 58 -11.81 -12.05 -11.59
CA ASP A 58 -11.50 -13.45 -11.40
C ASP A 58 -10.53 -13.62 -10.23
N GLU A 59 -10.70 -14.69 -9.46
CA GLU A 59 -9.74 -15.06 -8.44
C GLU A 59 -8.47 -15.59 -9.11
N ILE A 60 -7.35 -14.97 -8.79
CA ILE A 60 -6.05 -15.49 -9.17
C ILE A 60 -5.52 -16.25 -7.97
N ASP A 61 -5.58 -17.58 -8.05
CA ASP A 61 -5.16 -18.44 -6.92
C ASP A 61 -3.65 -18.64 -6.96
N ILE A 62 -2.97 -18.02 -6.01
CA ILE A 62 -1.60 -18.37 -5.66
C ILE A 62 -1.68 -19.03 -4.30
N ASP A 63 -1.83 -20.33 -4.27
CA ASP A 63 -2.09 -21.14 -3.09
C ASP A 63 -1.12 -20.87 -1.92
N TRP A 64 0.13 -20.58 -2.24
CA TRP A 64 1.19 -20.42 -1.25
C TRP A 64 1.42 -18.96 -0.81
N ASP A 65 0.87 -17.96 -1.53
CA ASP A 65 1.03 -16.55 -1.16
C ASP A 65 -0.15 -15.67 -1.59
N ARG A 66 -1.25 -15.74 -0.86
CA ARG A 66 -2.44 -14.89 -1.11
C ARG A 66 -2.16 -13.41 -0.94
N THR A 67 -1.13 -13.03 -0.19
CA THR A 67 -0.77 -11.60 0.00
C THR A 67 -0.25 -10.97 -1.27
N SER A 68 0.27 -11.76 -2.20
CA SER A 68 0.76 -11.30 -3.50
C SER A 68 -0.33 -11.23 -4.58
N ASN A 69 -1.55 -11.74 -4.36
CA ASN A 69 -2.63 -11.76 -5.37
C ASN A 69 -2.91 -10.36 -5.95
N LYS A 70 -2.75 -9.32 -5.16
CA LYS A 70 -2.97 -7.92 -5.56
C LYS A 70 -2.22 -7.51 -6.83
N ILE A 71 -0.94 -7.88 -6.94
CA ILE A 71 -0.14 -7.49 -8.12
C ILE A 71 -0.60 -8.19 -9.39
N PHE A 72 -1.07 -9.43 -9.28
CA PHE A 72 -1.61 -10.20 -10.41
C PHE A 72 -2.97 -9.66 -10.84
N VAL A 73 -3.82 -9.27 -9.90
CA VAL A 73 -5.10 -8.62 -10.21
C VAL A 73 -4.85 -7.29 -10.91
N ILE A 74 -3.96 -6.43 -10.39
CA ILE A 74 -3.63 -5.15 -11.03
C ILE A 74 -3.10 -5.37 -12.45
N LYS A 75 -2.17 -6.29 -12.63
CA LYS A 75 -1.65 -6.66 -13.96
C LYS A 75 -2.78 -7.05 -14.92
N ASP A 76 -3.66 -7.96 -14.48
CA ASP A 76 -4.81 -8.42 -15.28
C ASP A 76 -5.74 -7.26 -15.66
N LEU A 77 -6.05 -6.38 -14.70
CA LEU A 77 -6.87 -5.18 -14.93
C LEU A 77 -6.23 -4.23 -15.97
N MET A 78 -4.90 -4.04 -15.91
CA MET A 78 -4.17 -3.23 -16.88
C MET A 78 -4.27 -3.84 -18.28
N HIS A 79 -3.99 -5.14 -18.43
CA HIS A 79 -4.01 -5.83 -19.73
C HIS A 79 -5.42 -5.97 -20.32
N LYS A 80 -6.45 -6.07 -19.49
CA LYS A 80 -7.87 -6.07 -19.94
C LYS A 80 -8.40 -4.67 -20.26
N GLY A 81 -7.60 -3.61 -20.07
CA GLY A 81 -8.05 -2.22 -20.28
C GLY A 81 -9.12 -1.76 -19.30
N LEU A 82 -9.20 -2.39 -18.11
CA LEU A 82 -10.14 -2.04 -17.06
C LEU A 82 -9.62 -0.89 -16.16
N LEU A 83 -8.33 -0.59 -16.24
CA LEU A 83 -7.73 0.63 -15.68
C LEU A 83 -7.53 1.64 -16.81
N VAL A 84 -7.91 2.89 -16.56
CA VAL A 84 -7.82 3.97 -17.56
C VAL A 84 -6.37 4.32 -17.82
N GLU A 85 -5.98 4.41 -19.09
CA GLU A 85 -4.63 4.78 -19.53
C GLU A 85 -4.29 6.21 -19.07
N GLY A 86 -3.07 6.39 -18.56
CA GLY A 86 -2.58 7.68 -18.06
C GLY A 86 -3.15 8.10 -16.70
N GLU A 87 -4.10 7.36 -16.13
CA GLU A 87 -4.67 7.66 -14.82
C GLU A 87 -3.72 7.20 -13.70
N LEU A 88 -3.65 7.99 -12.63
CA LEU A 88 -2.90 7.67 -11.41
C LEU A 88 -3.76 6.86 -10.45
N TYR A 89 -3.24 5.77 -9.96
CA TYR A 89 -3.85 4.87 -8.99
C TYR A 89 -3.05 4.82 -7.70
N TRP A 90 -3.75 4.79 -6.58
CA TRP A 90 -3.22 4.44 -5.28
C TRP A 90 -3.79 3.10 -4.86
N TYR A 91 -2.97 2.06 -4.90
CA TYR A 91 -3.29 0.77 -4.30
C TYR A 91 -2.87 0.76 -2.84
N HIS A 92 -3.71 0.20 -1.97
CA HIS A 92 -3.32 -0.10 -0.59
C HIS A 92 -4.10 -1.28 -0.01
N ASP A 93 -3.44 -1.97 0.94
CA ASP A 93 -4.06 -3.05 1.70
C ASP A 93 -5.18 -2.49 2.60
N PHE A 94 -6.11 -3.34 3.02
CA PHE A 94 -7.25 -2.93 3.86
C PHE A 94 -6.85 -2.44 5.26
N ASP A 95 -5.66 -2.78 5.74
CA ASP A 95 -5.08 -2.30 6.99
C ASP A 95 -4.17 -1.07 6.83
N ALA A 96 -4.17 -0.44 5.65
CA ALA A 96 -3.52 0.83 5.38
C ALA A 96 -4.56 1.95 5.25
N TYR A 97 -4.63 2.84 6.24
CA TYR A 97 -5.68 3.85 6.39
C TYR A 97 -5.18 5.24 6.01
N GLN A 98 -5.86 5.89 5.09
CA GLN A 98 -5.54 7.28 4.76
C GLN A 98 -5.85 8.20 5.97
N ASN A 99 -4.84 8.88 6.44
CA ASN A 99 -4.89 9.74 7.62
C ASN A 99 -5.05 11.22 7.27
N ASP A 100 -4.52 11.62 6.12
CA ASP A 100 -4.57 12.97 5.58
C ASP A 100 -4.70 12.96 4.05
N ILE A 101 -5.07 14.08 3.46
CA ILE A 101 -5.23 14.23 2.01
C ILE A 101 -3.91 13.97 1.30
N ILE A 102 -3.98 13.21 0.19
CA ILE A 102 -2.87 12.93 -0.72
C ILE A 102 -3.21 13.58 -2.06
N THR A 103 -2.30 14.37 -2.61
CA THR A 103 -2.44 14.96 -3.93
C THR A 103 -1.53 14.26 -4.95
N ALA A 104 -1.90 14.31 -6.22
CA ALA A 104 -1.08 13.71 -7.28
C ALA A 104 0.28 14.44 -7.42
N GLU A 105 0.27 15.76 -7.21
CA GLU A 105 1.46 16.62 -7.36
C GLU A 105 2.54 16.28 -6.33
N GLU A 106 2.14 15.98 -5.08
CA GLU A 106 3.12 15.70 -4.01
C GLU A 106 3.87 14.37 -4.21
N LEU A 107 3.32 13.45 -5.03
CA LEU A 107 3.94 12.15 -5.34
C LEU A 107 5.06 12.29 -6.37
N GLY A 108 5.04 13.35 -7.19
CA GLY A 108 6.03 13.61 -8.24
C GLY A 108 6.11 12.53 -9.33
N LEU A 109 5.03 11.76 -9.52
CA LEU A 109 4.98 10.70 -10.54
C LEU A 109 4.69 11.30 -11.92
N ASN A 110 5.26 10.68 -12.94
CA ASN A 110 5.09 11.07 -14.33
C ASN A 110 5.29 9.84 -15.25
N ASN A 111 5.21 10.02 -16.56
CA ASN A 111 5.33 8.92 -17.52
C ASN A 111 6.68 8.20 -17.51
N THR A 112 7.76 8.84 -17.08
CA THR A 112 9.10 8.24 -17.01
C THR A 112 9.41 7.66 -15.63
N THR A 113 8.71 8.11 -14.61
CA THR A 113 8.74 7.60 -13.22
C THR A 113 7.31 7.29 -12.76
N PRO A 114 6.65 6.30 -13.37
CA PRO A 114 5.22 6.08 -13.16
C PRO A 114 4.88 5.36 -11.85
N ILE A 115 5.87 4.90 -11.08
CA ILE A 115 5.64 4.10 -9.88
C ILE A 115 6.19 4.81 -8.65
N GLY A 116 5.37 4.90 -7.61
CA GLY A 116 5.72 5.42 -6.28
C GLY A 116 5.69 4.30 -5.23
N LEU A 117 6.82 4.02 -4.61
CA LEU A 117 7.00 2.96 -3.63
C LEU A 117 7.42 3.53 -2.28
N THR A 118 7.10 2.83 -1.21
CA THR A 118 7.57 3.18 0.14
C THR A 118 8.39 2.05 0.73
N GLY A 119 9.44 2.40 1.46
CA GLY A 119 10.18 1.45 2.28
C GLY A 119 9.56 1.29 3.66
N TYR A 120 10.03 0.28 4.40
CA TYR A 120 9.66 0.11 5.82
C TYR A 120 10.21 1.20 6.75
N GLY A 121 11.15 2.02 6.28
CA GLY A 121 11.77 3.09 7.06
C GLY A 121 12.79 2.65 8.13
N TYR A 122 12.77 1.39 8.54
CA TYR A 122 13.68 0.82 9.55
C TYR A 122 14.46 -0.41 9.06
N LYS A 123 14.18 -0.88 7.85
CA LYS A 123 14.91 -1.95 7.17
C LYS A 123 14.97 -1.65 5.67
N PRO A 124 15.98 -2.13 4.93
CA PRO A 124 16.13 -1.92 3.50
C PRO A 124 15.21 -2.87 2.72
N GLN A 125 13.93 -2.64 2.79
CA GLN A 125 12.90 -3.43 2.10
C GLN A 125 11.73 -2.53 1.73
N ILE A 126 11.19 -2.76 0.54
CA ILE A 126 9.93 -2.13 0.10
C ILE A 126 8.77 -2.72 0.89
N ASN A 127 7.82 -1.88 1.22
CA ASN A 127 6.57 -2.28 1.86
C ASN A 127 5.47 -2.39 0.79
N GLY A 128 4.99 -3.60 0.55
CA GLY A 128 3.97 -3.88 -0.46
C GLY A 128 2.53 -3.53 -0.06
N GLY A 129 2.32 -3.07 1.17
CA GLY A 129 0.97 -2.73 1.66
C GLY A 129 0.38 -1.43 1.13
N GLY A 130 1.12 -0.70 0.30
CA GLY A 130 0.63 0.48 -0.40
C GLY A 130 1.65 1.02 -1.38
N PHE A 131 1.19 1.36 -2.59
CA PHE A 131 2.01 1.95 -3.64
C PHE A 131 1.14 2.75 -4.62
N PHE A 132 1.78 3.62 -5.37
CA PHE A 132 1.14 4.46 -6.39
C PHE A 132 1.64 4.08 -7.77
N PHE A 133 0.79 4.19 -8.79
CA PHE A 133 1.24 3.97 -10.16
C PHE A 133 0.36 4.72 -11.16
N ILE A 134 0.98 5.21 -12.23
CA ILE A 134 0.28 5.69 -13.42
C ILE A 134 0.12 4.48 -14.35
N ASN A 135 -1.10 4.18 -14.81
CA ASN A 135 -1.31 3.11 -15.78
C ASN A 135 -0.80 3.54 -17.16
N ASN A 136 0.36 3.06 -17.55
CA ASN A 136 0.97 3.27 -18.88
C ASN A 136 1.82 2.05 -19.27
N ASP A 137 2.37 2.04 -20.48
CA ASP A 137 3.17 0.92 -20.98
C ASP A 137 4.33 0.59 -20.04
N SER A 138 5.06 1.60 -19.55
CA SER A 138 6.20 1.38 -18.67
C SER A 138 5.82 0.73 -17.35
N SER A 139 4.70 1.13 -16.75
CA SER A 139 4.22 0.48 -15.51
C SER A 139 3.68 -0.92 -15.77
N ARG A 140 3.04 -1.18 -16.93
CA ARG A 140 2.63 -2.54 -17.33
C ARG A 140 3.82 -3.48 -17.43
N ASP A 141 4.90 -3.05 -18.07
CA ASP A 141 6.14 -3.84 -18.13
C ASP A 141 6.71 -4.17 -16.75
N VAL A 142 6.64 -3.21 -15.81
CA VAL A 142 7.06 -3.44 -14.42
C VAL A 142 6.17 -4.48 -13.76
N PHE A 143 4.84 -4.37 -13.87
CA PHE A 143 3.92 -5.34 -13.27
C PHE A 143 4.06 -6.74 -13.89
N ASP A 144 4.33 -6.83 -15.19
CA ASP A 144 4.60 -8.11 -15.87
C ASP A 144 5.82 -8.80 -15.27
N GLN A 145 6.92 -8.07 -15.10
CA GLN A 145 8.13 -8.59 -14.50
C GLN A 145 7.96 -8.90 -13.01
N TRP A 146 7.27 -8.01 -12.28
CA TRP A 146 6.99 -8.21 -10.86
C TRP A 146 6.23 -9.50 -10.65
N CYS A 147 5.15 -9.73 -11.39
CA CYS A 147 4.37 -10.96 -11.32
C CYS A 147 5.22 -12.19 -11.71
N LYS A 148 5.97 -12.11 -12.82
CA LYS A 148 6.84 -13.21 -13.27
C LYS A 148 7.84 -13.62 -12.19
N GLN A 149 8.58 -12.67 -11.64
CA GLN A 149 9.60 -12.96 -10.62
C GLN A 149 8.99 -13.40 -9.29
N THR A 150 7.80 -12.90 -8.93
CA THR A 150 7.09 -13.33 -7.72
C THR A 150 6.74 -14.81 -7.77
N LEU A 151 6.37 -15.36 -8.95
CA LEU A 151 6.09 -16.78 -9.11
C LEU A 151 7.33 -17.68 -8.92
N GLU A 152 8.53 -17.14 -9.07
CA GLU A 152 9.78 -17.87 -8.85
C GLU A 152 10.14 -17.98 -7.35
N ILE A 153 9.46 -17.24 -6.48
CA ILE A 153 9.74 -17.17 -5.06
C ILE A 153 8.65 -17.89 -4.25
N VAL A 154 8.94 -19.09 -3.78
CA VAL A 154 8.01 -19.89 -2.93
C VAL A 154 8.11 -19.43 -1.48
N ARG A 155 7.43 -18.33 -1.13
CA ARG A 155 7.35 -17.80 0.24
C ARG A 155 6.21 -16.79 0.38
N THR A 156 5.71 -16.59 1.60
CA THR A 156 4.78 -15.51 1.91
C THR A 156 5.43 -14.13 1.70
N ARG A 157 4.67 -13.15 1.23
CA ARG A 157 5.12 -11.80 0.86
C ARG A 157 6.22 -11.82 -0.21
N ALA A 158 6.04 -12.69 -1.19
CA ALA A 158 6.96 -12.81 -2.31
C ALA A 158 6.97 -11.52 -3.16
N ASP A 159 5.83 -10.83 -3.26
CA ASP A 159 5.68 -9.53 -3.92
C ASP A 159 6.62 -8.45 -3.32
N GLU A 160 6.67 -8.33 -1.99
CA GLU A 160 7.56 -7.37 -1.32
C GLU A 160 9.04 -7.69 -1.58
N LYS A 161 9.40 -8.98 -1.50
CA LYS A 161 10.77 -9.38 -1.78
C LYS A 161 11.16 -9.12 -3.22
N THR A 162 10.31 -9.52 -4.16
CA THR A 162 10.53 -9.31 -5.59
C THR A 162 10.69 -7.84 -5.89
N MET A 163 9.77 -6.99 -5.43
CA MET A 163 9.88 -5.56 -5.64
C MET A 163 11.17 -4.99 -5.02
N THR A 164 11.55 -5.46 -3.83
CA THR A 164 12.81 -5.05 -3.21
C THR A 164 14.01 -5.45 -4.08
N ASP A 165 14.04 -6.68 -4.56
CA ASP A 165 15.13 -7.18 -5.41
C ASP A 165 15.17 -6.44 -6.77
N MET A 166 14.01 -6.09 -7.32
CA MET A 166 13.88 -5.32 -8.57
C MET A 166 14.33 -3.88 -8.43
N THR A 167 14.14 -3.26 -7.25
CA THR A 167 14.42 -1.84 -7.02
C THR A 167 15.74 -1.57 -6.33
N MET A 168 16.25 -2.53 -5.59
CA MET A 168 17.50 -2.40 -4.84
C MET A 168 18.56 -3.30 -5.44
N ARG A 169 19.71 -2.73 -5.81
CA ARG A 169 20.92 -3.53 -5.91
C ARG A 169 21.15 -4.21 -4.56
N PRO A 170 21.67 -5.46 -4.51
CA PRO A 170 21.98 -6.10 -3.27
C PRO A 170 22.87 -5.18 -2.45
N ILE A 171 22.30 -4.57 -1.41
CA ILE A 171 23.03 -3.78 -0.43
C ILE A 171 23.87 -4.79 0.33
N LYS A 172 25.18 -4.73 0.18
CA LYS A 172 26.08 -5.46 1.07
C LYS A 172 25.79 -4.97 2.48
N TRP A 173 25.40 -5.87 3.38
CA TRP A 173 25.23 -5.57 4.79
C TRP A 173 26.49 -4.89 5.30
N GLY A 174 26.43 -3.60 5.62
CA GLY A 174 27.55 -2.80 6.04
C GLY A 174 27.60 -1.38 5.48
N ASP A 175 26.99 -1.12 4.34
CA ASP A 175 26.89 0.23 3.79
C ASP A 175 25.70 0.98 4.37
N LYS A 176 25.97 1.81 5.38
CA LYS A 176 24.99 2.63 6.12
C LYS A 176 24.43 3.83 5.34
N THR A 177 24.32 3.77 4.04
CA THR A 177 23.85 4.89 3.24
C THR A 177 22.50 4.64 2.60
N ILE A 178 21.50 4.30 3.40
CA ILE A 178 20.11 4.58 3.02
C ILE A 178 19.85 6.03 3.48
N LYS A 179 20.02 6.97 2.58
CA LYS A 179 19.61 8.35 2.85
C LYS A 179 18.08 8.40 2.83
N PRO A 180 17.41 8.94 3.86
CA PRO A 180 16.01 9.30 3.76
C PRO A 180 15.85 10.31 2.62
N ASN A 181 14.79 10.20 1.84
CA ASN A 181 14.46 11.03 0.67
C ASN A 181 15.32 10.80 -0.59
N ASN A 182 15.66 9.59 -0.91
CA ASN A 182 16.33 9.33 -2.17
C ASN A 182 15.30 8.99 -3.25
N THR A 183 15.17 9.90 -4.21
CA THR A 183 14.94 9.49 -5.58
C THR A 183 16.10 8.58 -5.93
N ILE A 184 15.90 7.28 -5.90
CA ILE A 184 16.91 6.36 -6.40
C ILE A 184 16.84 6.51 -7.90
N ALA A 185 17.75 7.29 -8.46
CA ALA A 185 17.96 7.30 -9.87
C ALA A 185 18.25 5.85 -10.27
N TRP A 186 17.43 5.32 -11.15
CA TRP A 186 17.59 3.98 -11.66
C TRP A 186 18.94 3.89 -12.34
N VAL A 187 19.81 3.11 -11.78
CA VAL A 187 21.10 2.85 -12.43
C VAL A 187 20.89 1.63 -13.32
N GLU A 188 21.05 1.81 -14.63
CA GLU A 188 21.10 0.73 -15.59
C GLU A 188 21.97 -0.41 -15.06
N GLY A 189 21.43 -1.60 -15.04
CA GLY A 189 22.20 -2.79 -14.69
C GLY A 189 21.27 -3.96 -14.40
N ASP A 190 21.24 -4.87 -15.32
CA ASP A 190 20.73 -6.22 -15.20
C ASP A 190 19.26 -6.42 -14.84
N GLY A 191 18.39 -6.03 -15.78
CA GLY A 191 17.20 -6.85 -16.06
C GLY A 191 15.99 -6.66 -15.18
N SER A 192 15.97 -5.82 -14.20
CA SER A 192 14.84 -5.78 -13.28
C SER A 192 13.84 -4.73 -13.61
N LEU A 193 13.88 -3.54 -13.67
CA LEU A 193 12.82 -2.61 -14.09
C LEU A 193 13.00 -2.01 -15.49
N THR A 194 13.73 -2.62 -16.37
CA THR A 194 13.84 -2.27 -17.81
C THR A 194 13.82 -0.77 -18.11
N GLY A 195 14.61 0.02 -17.40
CA GLY A 195 14.69 1.46 -17.65
C GLY A 195 13.51 2.31 -17.15
N THR A 196 12.51 1.70 -16.51
CA THR A 196 11.39 2.44 -15.90
C THR A 196 11.82 3.06 -14.58
N GLY A 197 11.68 4.37 -14.46
CA GLY A 197 11.93 5.09 -13.22
C GLY A 197 10.86 4.82 -12.17
N TYR A 198 11.23 4.94 -10.89
CA TYR A 198 10.29 4.97 -9.78
C TYR A 198 10.73 6.00 -8.75
N ASN A 199 9.77 6.50 -7.97
CA ASN A 199 10.04 7.35 -6.82
C ASN A 199 9.98 6.53 -5.54
N LEU A 200 11.06 6.55 -4.74
CA LEU A 200 10.99 6.09 -3.36
C LEU A 200 10.40 7.22 -2.52
N LEU A 201 9.12 7.06 -2.18
CA LEU A 201 8.37 8.03 -1.41
C LEU A 201 8.76 7.97 0.07
N ASN A 202 8.54 9.07 0.78
CA ASN A 202 8.71 9.12 2.23
C ASN A 202 7.78 8.10 2.92
N ILE A 203 8.21 7.52 4.04
CA ILE A 203 7.42 6.56 4.82
C ILE A 203 6.09 7.13 5.33
N THR A 204 5.85 8.43 5.25
CA THR A 204 4.57 9.07 5.55
C THR A 204 3.41 8.49 4.75
N TYR A 205 3.68 7.97 3.53
CA TYR A 205 2.69 7.36 2.64
C TYR A 205 2.40 5.88 2.94
N ASN A 206 3.12 5.28 3.91
CA ASN A 206 2.87 3.91 4.37
C ASN A 206 3.50 3.68 5.76
N PHE A 207 3.06 4.49 6.73
CA PHE A 207 3.63 4.54 8.08
C PHE A 207 3.16 3.33 8.89
N GLY A 208 3.98 2.30 8.92
CA GLY A 208 3.66 1.01 9.50
C GLY A 208 3.64 0.99 11.03
N GLN A 209 3.06 -0.07 11.58
CA GLN A 209 2.86 -0.27 13.03
C GLN A 209 4.16 -0.25 13.87
N ARG A 210 5.33 -0.46 13.27
CA ARG A 210 6.63 -0.35 13.97
C ARG A 210 7.25 1.05 13.90
N CYS A 211 6.79 1.86 12.96
CA CYS A 211 7.36 3.18 12.71
C CYS A 211 7.27 4.14 13.91
N PRO A 212 6.18 4.11 14.74
CA PRO A 212 6.13 4.95 15.94
C PRO A 212 7.33 4.78 16.87
N GLN A 213 7.92 3.58 16.94
CA GLN A 213 9.05 3.31 17.82
C GLN A 213 10.41 3.45 17.13
N LEU A 214 10.49 3.14 15.83
CA LEU A 214 11.75 2.96 15.14
C LEU A 214 12.16 4.13 14.23
N CYS A 215 11.19 4.77 13.55
CA CYS A 215 11.49 5.73 12.50
C CYS A 215 10.52 6.92 12.40
N TYR A 216 9.80 7.25 13.48
CA TYR A 216 8.85 8.37 13.47
C TYR A 216 9.44 9.70 12.99
N ASN A 217 10.69 9.99 13.40
CA ASN A 217 11.37 11.23 13.03
C ASN A 217 11.77 11.27 11.54
N ASN A 218 11.72 10.12 10.85
CA ASN A 218 12.06 10.04 9.42
C ASN A 218 10.82 10.24 8.52
N ALA A 219 9.63 10.27 9.10
CA ALA A 219 8.40 10.51 8.36
C ALA A 219 8.11 12.00 8.28
N ASP A 220 7.75 12.47 7.08
CA ASP A 220 7.23 13.82 6.88
C ASP A 220 5.87 13.98 7.57
N LYS A 221 5.54 15.20 7.93
CA LYS A 221 4.30 15.53 8.63
C LYS A 221 3.45 16.49 7.79
N PRO A 222 2.13 16.31 7.81
CA PRO A 222 1.35 15.28 8.53
C PRO A 222 1.54 13.88 7.95
N LEU A 223 1.35 12.83 8.78
CA LEU A 223 1.37 11.45 8.29
C LEU A 223 0.20 11.22 7.34
N LYS A 224 0.48 10.68 6.16
CA LYS A 224 -0.52 10.51 5.08
C LYS A 224 -1.28 9.19 5.18
N VAL A 225 -0.58 8.09 5.44
CA VAL A 225 -1.17 6.74 5.53
C VAL A 225 -0.62 6.02 6.76
N LEU A 226 -1.51 5.43 7.55
CA LEU A 226 -1.18 4.60 8.71
C LEU A 226 -1.47 3.14 8.37
N HIS A 227 -0.45 2.28 8.40
CA HIS A 227 -0.55 0.87 8.04
C HIS A 227 -0.38 -0.03 9.27
N PHE A 228 -1.50 -0.54 9.81
CA PHE A 228 -1.50 -1.33 11.04
C PHE A 228 -2.78 -2.14 11.22
N HIS A 229 -2.65 -3.29 11.85
CA HIS A 229 -3.80 -4.06 12.33
C HIS A 229 -4.28 -3.52 13.68
N PRO A 230 -5.52 -3.00 13.81
CA PRO A 230 -5.97 -2.30 15.01
C PRO A 230 -5.90 -3.12 16.29
N HIS A 231 -6.32 -4.38 16.22
CA HIS A 231 -6.43 -5.28 17.37
C HIS A 231 -5.16 -6.00 17.75
N TYR A 232 -4.16 -6.07 16.82
CA TYR A 232 -2.96 -6.83 17.10
C TYR A 232 -2.09 -6.14 18.14
N GLU A 233 -1.59 -6.95 19.08
CA GLU A 233 -0.54 -6.58 20.03
C GLU A 233 0.85 -6.86 19.46
N PHE A 234 0.94 -7.13 18.17
CA PHE A 234 2.20 -7.41 17.49
C PHE A 234 3.09 -6.17 17.48
N TYR A 235 4.25 -6.29 18.10
CA TYR A 235 5.22 -5.19 18.24
C TYR A 235 4.79 -4.06 19.18
N THR A 236 4.08 -4.41 20.23
CA THR A 236 3.52 -3.48 21.19
C THR A 236 4.58 -2.67 21.93
N TYR A 237 4.31 -1.40 22.06
CA TYR A 237 4.99 -0.57 23.03
C TYR A 237 4.29 -0.72 24.39
N LYS A 238 5.01 -1.28 25.39
CA LYS A 238 4.49 -1.45 26.76
C LYS A 238 3.14 -2.18 26.85
N GLY A 239 2.87 -3.16 26.01
CA GLY A 239 1.62 -3.92 26.03
C GLY A 239 0.38 -3.21 25.45
N HIS A 240 0.56 -2.05 24.81
CA HIS A 240 -0.56 -1.36 24.15
C HIS A 240 -0.90 -1.99 22.80
N LYS A 241 -2.18 -2.01 22.44
CA LYS A 241 -2.63 -2.38 21.09
C LYS A 241 -2.15 -1.36 20.06
N ASN A 242 -2.00 -1.78 18.81
CA ASN A 242 -1.52 -0.90 17.74
C ASN A 242 -2.38 0.37 17.61
N ILE A 243 -3.70 0.27 17.73
CA ILE A 243 -4.58 1.45 17.68
C ILE A 243 -4.28 2.44 18.80
N ASP A 244 -4.00 1.97 20.01
CA ASP A 244 -3.64 2.82 21.14
C ASP A 244 -2.31 3.52 20.92
N ILE A 245 -1.35 2.81 20.31
CA ILE A 245 -0.05 3.38 19.93
C ILE A 245 -0.25 4.51 18.91
N MET A 246 -1.11 4.30 17.91
CA MET A 246 -1.43 5.30 16.90
C MET A 246 -2.21 6.49 17.47
N ARG A 247 -3.00 6.28 18.54
CA ARG A 247 -3.70 7.33 19.29
C ARG A 247 -2.82 8.10 20.28
N GLY A 248 -1.54 7.76 20.43
CA GLY A 248 -0.60 8.50 21.26
C GLY A 248 0.05 7.73 22.41
N LYS A 249 -0.39 6.48 22.71
CA LYS A 249 0.29 5.64 23.71
C LYS A 249 1.59 5.06 23.17
N ASN A 250 2.47 5.92 22.67
CA ASN A 250 3.78 5.60 22.11
C ASN A 250 4.90 6.32 22.86
N LYS A 251 6.16 6.04 22.51
CA LYS A 251 7.31 6.62 23.22
C LYS A 251 7.42 8.15 23.14
N TYR A 252 6.75 8.76 22.17
CA TYR A 252 6.76 10.22 21.96
C TYR A 252 5.56 10.92 22.61
N ASN A 253 4.55 10.16 23.09
CA ASN A 253 3.28 10.67 23.57
C ASN A 253 2.57 11.61 22.58
N VAL A 254 2.71 11.31 21.26
CA VAL A 254 2.14 12.10 20.17
C VAL A 254 1.15 11.25 19.40
N PRO A 255 -0.09 11.72 19.18
CA PRO A 255 -1.02 11.04 18.30
C PRO A 255 -0.48 11.02 16.86
N MET A 256 -0.41 9.82 16.28
CA MET A 256 -0.05 9.59 14.87
C MET A 256 -1.29 9.68 13.99
N MET A 257 -2.43 9.29 14.56
CA MET A 257 -3.73 9.27 13.93
C MET A 257 -4.41 10.64 14.08
N SER A 258 -5.02 11.12 13.00
CA SER A 258 -5.86 12.32 13.03
C SER A 258 -7.08 12.10 13.90
N GLU A 259 -7.63 13.18 14.48
CA GLU A 259 -8.84 13.12 15.30
C GLU A 259 -10.02 12.55 14.49
N ARG A 260 -10.16 12.94 13.23
CA ARG A 260 -11.16 12.45 12.30
C ARG A 260 -11.09 10.92 12.16
N LEU A 261 -9.92 10.40 11.81
CA LEU A 261 -9.72 8.96 11.63
C LEU A 261 -9.93 8.21 12.95
N SER A 262 -9.50 8.76 14.08
CA SER A 262 -9.73 8.17 15.41
C SER A 262 -11.22 8.05 15.76
N LYS A 263 -12.03 9.07 15.43
CA LYS A 263 -13.49 9.03 15.60
C LYS A 263 -14.12 7.98 14.70
N LEU A 264 -13.63 7.87 13.46
CA LEU A 264 -14.13 6.85 12.53
C LEU A 264 -13.84 5.44 13.04
N PHE A 265 -12.64 5.17 13.54
CA PHE A 265 -12.32 3.88 14.17
C PHE A 265 -13.26 3.57 15.33
N ALA A 266 -13.55 4.54 16.20
CA ALA A 266 -14.48 4.36 17.31
C ALA A 266 -15.92 4.02 16.85
N LYS A 267 -16.39 4.61 15.74
CA LYS A 267 -17.69 4.28 15.11
C LYS A 267 -17.79 2.80 14.72
N TYR A 268 -16.66 2.17 14.34
CA TYR A 268 -16.59 0.76 13.94
C TYR A 268 -16.15 -0.19 15.06
N GLY A 269 -16.10 0.28 16.31
CA GLY A 269 -15.84 -0.55 17.50
C GLY A 269 -14.35 -0.79 17.79
N TYR A 270 -13.49 0.08 17.28
CA TYR A 270 -12.05 0.04 17.54
C TYR A 270 -11.58 1.07 18.57
#